data_4fab3f0e3f3b5711803334822ffcf50a
#
_entry.id   4fab3f0e3f3b5711803334822ffcf50a
#
_cell.length_a   1.000
_cell.length_b   1.000
_cell.length_c   1.000
_cell.angle_alpha   90.00
_cell.angle_beta   90.00
_cell.angle_gamma   90.00
#
_symmetry.space_group_name_H-M   'P 1'
#
loop_
_entity.id
_entity.type
_entity.pdbx_description
1 polymer ?
#
loop_
_entity_poly.entity_id
_entity_poly.type
_entity_poly.pdbx_seq_one_letter_code
_entity_poly.pdbx_strand_id
1 'polypeptide(L)'
;MPKTIYIVRHSEKMLVDNPDPELAQTGIIRAVKLAQILADKEIKHVFSTDYKRTRMTGQLTADQAGVEIELYDSKDQEAFADKLRMFEGNILVVGHSNTVPELANFFIGAGDKYPDLTDIEYNFIYLVTIEESGEKVEQKSFKDF
;
A
#
# COMPACT_ATOMS: atom_id res chain seq x y z
N MET A 1 9.68 -18.73 3.82
CA MET A 1 8.50 -18.36 4.63
C MET A 1 7.52 -17.58 3.76
N PRO A 2 6.23 -17.91 3.81
CA PRO A 2 5.20 -17.11 3.13
C PRO A 2 5.16 -15.70 3.68
N LYS A 3 4.86 -14.75 2.81
CA LYS A 3 4.65 -13.35 3.24
C LYS A 3 3.56 -12.70 2.41
N THR A 4 2.98 -11.64 2.96
CA THR A 4 1.96 -10.85 2.30
C THR A 4 2.43 -9.40 2.17
N ILE A 5 2.24 -8.83 0.99
CA ILE A 5 2.47 -7.42 0.73
C ILE A 5 1.10 -6.77 0.56
N TYR A 6 0.82 -5.77 1.39
CA TYR A 6 -0.41 -4.98 1.32
C TYR A 6 -0.08 -3.69 0.59
N ILE A 7 -0.73 -3.45 -0.54
CA ILE A 7 -0.47 -2.28 -1.37
C ILE A 7 -1.73 -1.43 -1.39
N VAL A 8 -1.63 -0.18 -0.93
CA VAL A 8 -2.77 0.71 -0.81
C VAL A 8 -2.47 2.08 -1.39
N ARG A 9 -3.50 2.73 -1.92
CA ARG A 9 -3.45 4.14 -2.29
C ARG A 9 -3.47 4.99 -1.03
N HIS A 10 -2.80 6.16 -1.05
CA HIS A 10 -2.97 7.14 0.01
C HIS A 10 -4.45 7.41 0.25
N SER A 11 -4.81 7.73 1.50
CA SER A 11 -6.19 8.06 1.85
C SER A 11 -6.58 9.43 1.31
N GLU A 12 -7.84 9.82 1.51
CA GLU A 12 -8.39 11.07 0.99
C GLU A 12 -7.58 12.26 1.49
N LYS A 13 -7.15 13.10 0.56
CA LYS A 13 -6.35 14.30 0.84
C LYS A 13 -7.23 15.54 0.92
N MET A 14 -6.71 16.58 1.56
CA MET A 14 -7.37 17.88 1.59
C MET A 14 -7.40 18.46 0.17
N LEU A 15 -8.54 19.05 -0.21
CA LEU A 15 -8.73 19.68 -1.51
C LEU A 15 -8.37 21.17 -1.38
N VAL A 16 -7.06 21.43 -1.32
CA VAL A 16 -6.52 22.78 -1.15
C VAL A 16 -5.51 23.06 -2.26
N ASP A 17 -5.23 24.34 -2.50
CA ASP A 17 -4.26 24.77 -3.50
C ASP A 17 -2.85 24.61 -2.94
N ASN A 18 -2.39 23.37 -2.90
CA ASN A 18 -1.09 22.97 -2.36
C ASN A 18 -0.66 21.71 -3.10
N PRO A 19 0.57 21.66 -3.66
CA PRO A 19 1.04 20.46 -4.38
C PRO A 19 1.30 19.25 -3.47
N ASP A 20 1.40 19.46 -2.15
CA ASP A 20 1.66 18.38 -1.20
C ASP A 20 0.68 18.48 -0.01
N PRO A 21 -0.63 18.26 -0.25
CA PRO A 21 -1.62 18.39 0.80
C PRO A 21 -1.56 17.23 1.79
N GLU A 22 -1.98 17.53 3.04
CA GLU A 22 -2.17 16.53 4.07
C GLU A 22 -3.49 15.78 3.84
N LEU A 23 -3.74 14.75 4.66
CA LEU A 23 -5.00 14.02 4.60
C LEU A 23 -6.16 14.89 5.11
N ALA A 24 -7.31 14.75 4.45
CA ALA A 24 -8.57 15.27 4.95
C ALA A 24 -9.02 14.42 6.16
N GLN A 25 -10.01 14.88 6.89
CA GLN A 25 -10.53 14.14 8.04
C GLN A 25 -10.99 12.73 7.66
N THR A 26 -11.68 12.57 6.53
CA THR A 26 -12.10 11.26 6.03
C THR A 26 -10.89 10.36 5.74
N GLY A 27 -9.81 10.93 5.26
CA GLY A 27 -8.57 10.20 5.01
C GLY A 27 -7.89 9.76 6.29
N ILE A 28 -7.91 10.60 7.32
CA ILE A 28 -7.37 10.23 8.64
C ILE A 28 -8.14 9.05 9.22
N ILE A 29 -9.47 9.08 9.10
CA ILE A 29 -10.33 7.97 9.57
C ILE A 29 -9.98 6.68 8.82
N ARG A 30 -9.76 6.77 7.50
CA ARG A 30 -9.37 5.60 6.70
C ARG A 30 -7.97 5.10 7.09
N ALA A 31 -7.05 5.98 7.40
CA ALA A 31 -5.70 5.59 7.87
C ALA A 31 -5.78 4.85 9.22
N VAL A 32 -6.67 5.29 10.11
CA VAL A 32 -6.93 4.59 11.37
C VAL A 32 -7.52 3.21 11.08
N LYS A 33 -8.47 3.11 10.17
CA LYS A 33 -9.06 1.84 9.77
C LYS A 33 -8.02 0.89 9.20
N LEU A 34 -7.12 1.40 8.36
CA LEU A 34 -6.01 0.61 7.81
C LEU A 34 -5.14 0.05 8.94
N ALA A 35 -4.77 0.88 9.90
CA ALA A 35 -3.95 0.43 11.03
C ALA A 35 -4.67 -0.65 11.83
N GLN A 36 -5.99 -0.52 12.03
CA GLN A 36 -6.79 -1.53 12.71
C GLN A 36 -6.80 -2.87 11.95
N ILE A 37 -6.96 -2.81 10.63
CA ILE A 37 -6.94 -4.01 9.77
C ILE A 37 -5.58 -4.71 9.88
N LEU A 38 -4.50 -3.95 9.88
CA LEU A 38 -3.16 -4.50 9.83
C LEU A 38 -2.54 -4.79 11.21
N ALA A 39 -3.27 -4.50 12.30
CA ALA A 39 -2.75 -4.65 13.66
C ALA A 39 -2.30 -6.08 13.98
N ASP A 40 -2.98 -7.08 13.44
CA ASP A 40 -2.68 -8.51 13.66
C ASP A 40 -1.98 -9.17 12.47
N LYS A 41 -1.45 -8.39 11.54
CA LYS A 41 -0.83 -8.90 10.31
C LYS A 41 0.69 -8.96 10.37
N GLU A 42 1.29 -8.68 11.52
CA GLU A 42 2.73 -8.77 11.73
C GLU A 42 3.53 -7.99 10.67
N ILE A 43 3.20 -6.72 10.48
CA ILE A 43 3.89 -5.86 9.52
C ILE A 43 5.32 -5.63 9.98
N LYS A 44 6.29 -5.87 9.10
CA LYS A 44 7.72 -5.70 9.37
C LYS A 44 8.34 -4.53 8.60
N HIS A 45 7.70 -4.08 7.51
CA HIS A 45 8.18 -2.97 6.70
C HIS A 45 7.01 -2.12 6.25
N VAL A 46 7.20 -0.80 6.26
CA VAL A 46 6.23 0.15 5.72
C VAL A 46 6.95 1.06 4.76
N PHE A 47 6.52 1.07 3.49
CA PHE A 47 7.09 1.90 2.44
C PHE A 47 6.08 2.95 2.01
N SER A 48 6.57 4.14 1.71
CA SER A 48 5.75 5.27 1.26
C SER A 48 6.53 6.10 0.26
N THR A 49 5.83 6.67 -0.71
CA THR A 49 6.42 7.74 -1.51
C THR A 49 6.60 8.99 -0.65
N ASP A 50 7.42 9.95 -1.11
CA ASP A 50 7.76 11.13 -0.32
C ASP A 50 6.73 12.24 -0.46
N TYR A 51 5.48 11.94 -0.04
CA TYR A 51 4.38 12.90 0.03
C TYR A 51 3.72 12.80 1.40
N LYS A 52 3.21 13.93 1.89
CA LYS A 52 2.53 13.94 3.19
C LYS A 52 1.36 12.96 3.21
N ARG A 53 0.55 12.96 2.15
CA ARG A 53 -0.64 12.08 2.08
C ARG A 53 -0.30 10.60 2.15
N THR A 54 0.79 10.16 1.53
CA THR A 54 1.20 8.76 1.58
C THR A 54 1.83 8.41 2.94
N ARG A 55 2.70 9.27 3.45
CA ARG A 55 3.32 9.04 4.77
C ARG A 55 2.26 9.02 5.87
N MET A 56 1.33 9.97 5.86
CA MET A 56 0.26 10.02 6.88
C MET A 56 -0.64 8.78 6.82
N THR A 57 -0.89 8.23 5.62
CA THR A 57 -1.70 7.03 5.48
C THR A 57 -1.03 5.82 6.15
N GLY A 58 0.29 5.72 6.07
CA GLY A 58 1.03 4.57 6.63
C GLY A 58 1.56 4.78 8.04
N GLN A 59 1.55 6.01 8.58
CA GLN A 59 2.24 6.34 9.82
C GLN A 59 1.70 5.57 11.02
N LEU A 60 0.38 5.48 11.17
CA LEU A 60 -0.20 4.76 12.32
C LEU A 60 0.14 3.28 12.27
N THR A 61 0.14 2.68 11.09
CA THR A 61 0.55 1.29 10.93
C THR A 61 2.01 1.10 11.31
N ALA A 62 2.89 2.01 10.85
CA ALA A 62 4.31 1.96 11.20
C ALA A 62 4.51 2.09 12.71
N ASP A 63 3.82 3.03 13.33
CA ASP A 63 3.92 3.26 14.79
C ASP A 63 3.52 2.01 15.59
N GLN A 64 2.38 1.40 15.24
CA GLN A 64 1.93 0.20 15.98
C GLN A 64 2.81 -1.02 15.70
N ALA A 65 3.43 -1.10 14.54
CA ALA A 65 4.35 -2.18 14.19
C ALA A 65 5.75 -1.96 14.78
N GLY A 66 6.03 -0.76 15.29
CA GLY A 66 7.35 -0.44 15.84
C GLY A 66 8.43 -0.29 14.78
N VAL A 67 8.06 0.14 13.58
CA VAL A 67 9.00 0.34 12.47
C VAL A 67 8.93 1.77 11.94
N GLU A 68 9.97 2.20 11.27
CA GLU A 68 9.99 3.49 10.60
C GLU A 68 9.49 3.35 9.17
N ILE A 69 8.90 4.42 8.64
CA ILE A 69 8.54 4.48 7.22
C ILE A 69 9.81 4.59 6.40
N GLU A 70 9.94 3.72 5.39
CA GLU A 70 11.00 3.79 4.41
C GLU A 70 10.44 4.43 3.13
N LEU A 71 11.15 5.41 2.59
CA LEU A 71 10.73 6.09 1.37
C LEU A 71 11.16 5.28 0.14
N TYR A 72 10.33 5.29 -0.89
CA TYR A 72 10.65 4.68 -2.18
C TYR A 72 10.24 5.60 -3.33
N ASP A 73 10.88 5.41 -4.47
CA ASP A 73 10.58 6.14 -5.71
C ASP A 73 9.70 5.26 -6.60
N SER A 74 8.54 5.78 -6.99
CA SER A 74 7.57 5.05 -7.79
C SER A 74 7.92 5.03 -9.30
N LYS A 75 9.04 5.59 -9.71
CA LYS A 75 9.42 5.67 -11.14
C LYS A 75 9.82 4.33 -11.72
N ASP A 76 10.44 3.45 -10.93
CA ASP A 76 10.84 2.12 -11.39
C ASP A 76 10.17 1.06 -10.52
N GLN A 77 8.93 0.77 -10.84
CA GLN A 77 8.11 -0.16 -10.08
C GLN A 77 8.55 -1.60 -10.21
N GLU A 78 9.10 -1.99 -11.36
CA GLU A 78 9.59 -3.35 -11.55
C GLU A 78 10.77 -3.63 -10.62
N ALA A 79 11.73 -2.71 -10.55
CA ALA A 79 12.87 -2.85 -9.64
C ALA A 79 12.39 -2.85 -8.18
N PHE A 80 11.39 -2.04 -7.85
CA PHE A 80 10.84 -2.01 -6.50
C PHE A 80 10.13 -3.33 -6.16
N ALA A 81 9.37 -3.89 -7.10
CA ALA A 81 8.73 -5.20 -6.90
C ALA A 81 9.78 -6.28 -6.60
N ASP A 82 10.88 -6.29 -7.36
CA ASP A 82 11.97 -7.24 -7.13
C ASP A 82 12.59 -7.05 -5.75
N LYS A 83 12.77 -5.80 -5.33
CA LYS A 83 13.29 -5.47 -3.99
C LYS A 83 12.35 -5.98 -2.91
N LEU A 84 11.03 -5.80 -3.08
CA LEU A 84 10.04 -6.26 -2.10
C LEU A 84 10.07 -7.78 -1.93
N ARG A 85 10.35 -8.52 -3.01
CA ARG A 85 10.47 -9.97 -2.94
C ARG A 85 11.61 -10.43 -2.03
N MET A 86 12.62 -9.58 -1.83
CA MET A 86 13.82 -9.92 -1.07
C MET A 86 13.66 -9.70 0.44
N PHE A 87 12.73 -8.84 0.87
CA PHE A 87 12.53 -8.58 2.30
C PHE A 87 11.81 -9.73 2.99
N GLU A 88 12.16 -9.97 4.24
CA GLU A 88 11.44 -10.95 5.06
C GLU A 88 10.30 -10.26 5.82
N GLY A 89 9.19 -11.00 5.98
CA GLY A 89 8.04 -10.53 6.73
C GLY A 89 7.06 -9.74 5.87
N ASN A 90 5.93 -9.41 6.47
CA ASN A 90 4.85 -8.73 5.78
C ASN A 90 5.13 -7.25 5.61
N ILE A 91 4.63 -6.68 4.54
CA ILE A 91 4.98 -5.33 4.08
C ILE A 91 3.71 -4.54 3.79
N LEU A 92 3.71 -3.26 4.19
CA LEU A 92 2.74 -2.28 3.71
C LEU A 92 3.43 -1.33 2.75
N VAL A 93 2.82 -1.11 1.58
CA VAL A 93 3.27 -0.10 0.61
C VAL A 93 2.14 0.89 0.38
N VAL A 94 2.42 2.18 0.54
CA VAL A 94 1.45 3.25 0.29
C VAL A 94 1.90 4.06 -0.92
N GLY A 95 1.04 4.14 -1.91
CA GLY A 95 1.32 4.84 -3.16
C GLY A 95 0.12 5.62 -3.68
N HIS A 96 -0.04 5.65 -4.99
CA HIS A 96 -0.97 6.52 -5.70
C HIS A 96 -1.94 5.72 -6.58
N SER A 97 -2.97 6.39 -7.10
CA SER A 97 -4.04 5.77 -7.88
C SER A 97 -3.55 5.00 -9.10
N ASN A 98 -2.46 5.44 -9.73
CA ASN A 98 -1.88 4.78 -10.90
C ASN A 98 -0.75 3.82 -10.52
N THR A 99 0.07 4.17 -9.53
CA THR A 99 1.27 3.37 -9.20
C THR A 99 0.93 2.14 -8.37
N VAL A 100 -0.16 2.17 -7.59
CA VAL A 100 -0.56 1.05 -6.74
C VAL A 100 -1.02 -0.15 -7.57
N PRO A 101 -1.98 -0.01 -8.49
CA PRO A 101 -2.32 -1.14 -9.36
C PRO A 101 -1.15 -1.60 -10.23
N GLU A 102 -0.34 -0.67 -10.72
CA GLU A 102 0.84 -1.00 -11.53
C GLU A 102 1.80 -1.90 -10.74
N LEU A 103 2.10 -1.52 -9.49
CA LEU A 103 2.99 -2.31 -8.64
C LEU A 103 2.41 -3.72 -8.41
N ALA A 104 1.12 -3.81 -8.07
CA ALA A 104 0.45 -5.09 -7.88
C ALA A 104 0.54 -5.97 -9.13
N ASN A 105 0.41 -5.36 -10.30
CA ASN A 105 0.44 -6.07 -11.57
C ASN A 105 1.78 -6.76 -11.85
N PHE A 106 2.89 -6.26 -11.30
CA PHE A 106 4.18 -6.92 -11.46
C PHE A 106 4.24 -8.28 -10.76
N PHE A 107 3.30 -8.56 -9.85
CA PHE A 107 3.21 -9.85 -9.16
C PHE A 107 2.19 -10.79 -9.82
N ILE A 108 1.50 -10.33 -10.86
CA ILE A 108 0.59 -11.16 -11.64
C ILE A 108 1.36 -11.75 -12.82
N GLY A 109 1.37 -13.08 -12.93
CA GLY A 109 2.01 -13.73 -14.05
C GLY A 109 1.21 -13.56 -15.34
N ALA A 110 0.46 -14.60 -15.74
CA ALA A 110 -0.27 -14.64 -17.00
C ALA A 110 -1.74 -14.16 -16.85
N GLY A 111 -2.15 -13.69 -15.69
CA GLY A 111 -3.53 -13.28 -15.44
C GLY A 111 -3.85 -11.87 -15.93
N ASP A 112 -5.11 -11.50 -15.78
CA ASP A 112 -5.57 -10.14 -16.08
C ASP A 112 -4.96 -9.13 -15.12
N LYS A 113 -4.69 -7.93 -15.63
CA LYS A 113 -4.08 -6.85 -14.84
C LYS A 113 -5.16 -5.90 -14.34
N TYR A 114 -4.89 -5.25 -13.20
CA TYR A 114 -5.77 -4.23 -12.65
C TYR A 114 -5.54 -2.89 -13.35
N PRO A 115 -6.63 -2.16 -13.68
CA PRO A 115 -6.49 -0.80 -14.21
C PRO A 115 -6.16 0.20 -13.11
N ASP A 116 -5.80 1.42 -13.50
CA ASP A 116 -5.62 2.53 -12.57
C ASP A 116 -6.91 2.75 -11.77
N LEU A 117 -6.76 3.22 -10.53
CA LEU A 117 -7.90 3.60 -9.72
C LEU A 117 -8.45 4.95 -10.19
N THR A 118 -9.76 5.11 -10.09
CA THR A 118 -10.41 6.38 -10.39
C THR A 118 -10.23 7.36 -9.22
N ASP A 119 -10.58 8.63 -9.43
CA ASP A 119 -10.40 9.68 -8.42
C ASP A 119 -11.13 9.43 -7.11
N ILE A 120 -12.19 8.62 -7.14
CA ILE A 120 -13.01 8.35 -5.95
C ILE A 120 -12.78 6.98 -5.33
N GLU A 121 -11.90 6.17 -5.89
CA GLU A 121 -11.64 4.82 -5.40
C GLU A 121 -10.52 4.81 -4.37
N TYR A 122 -10.88 4.88 -3.10
CA TYR A 122 -9.96 4.86 -1.97
C TYR A 122 -10.08 3.61 -1.10
N ASN A 123 -11.01 2.71 -1.41
CA ASN A 123 -11.41 1.63 -0.51
C ASN A 123 -10.79 0.28 -0.82
N PHE A 124 -9.78 0.22 -1.70
CA PHE A 124 -9.18 -1.05 -2.10
C PHE A 124 -7.82 -1.28 -1.45
N ILE A 125 -7.57 -2.55 -1.14
CA ILE A 125 -6.27 -3.05 -0.69
C ILE A 125 -5.89 -4.19 -1.64
N TYR A 126 -4.70 -4.11 -2.22
CA TYR A 126 -4.17 -5.19 -3.05
C TYR A 126 -3.31 -6.08 -2.17
N LEU A 127 -3.64 -7.36 -2.10
CA LEU A 127 -2.88 -8.34 -1.33
C LEU A 127 -2.04 -9.18 -2.27
N VAL A 128 -0.73 -9.12 -2.10
CA VAL A 128 0.20 -9.99 -2.81
C VAL A 128 0.67 -11.05 -1.84
N THR A 129 0.34 -12.29 -2.10
CA THR A 129 0.80 -13.42 -1.29
C THR A 129 1.93 -14.11 -2.02
N ILE A 130 3.08 -14.21 -1.36
CA ILE A 130 4.27 -14.85 -1.91
C ILE A 130 4.55 -16.12 -1.12
N GLU A 131 4.51 -17.26 -1.80
CA GLU A 131 4.75 -18.58 -1.23
C GLU A 131 5.69 -19.38 -2.14
N GLU A 132 6.14 -20.53 -1.68
CA GLU A 132 6.98 -21.42 -2.51
C GLU A 132 6.27 -21.81 -3.80
N SER A 133 4.95 -21.98 -3.75
CA SER A 133 4.14 -22.35 -4.92
C SER A 133 3.99 -21.22 -5.93
N GLY A 134 4.32 -19.98 -5.57
CA GLY A 134 4.23 -18.84 -6.47
C GLY A 134 3.68 -17.60 -5.81
N GLU A 135 3.31 -16.63 -6.65
CA GLU A 135 2.78 -15.33 -6.24
C GLU A 135 1.33 -15.20 -6.68
N LYS A 136 0.51 -14.61 -5.83
CA LYS A 136 -0.93 -14.44 -6.07
C LYS A 136 -1.32 -13.02 -5.66
N VAL A 137 -2.18 -12.40 -6.45
CA VAL A 137 -2.68 -11.03 -6.17
C VAL A 137 -4.19 -11.06 -6.05
N GLU A 138 -4.72 -10.42 -5.00
CA GLU A 138 -6.15 -10.22 -4.79
C GLU A 138 -6.42 -8.74 -4.55
N GLN A 139 -7.53 -8.25 -5.11
CA GLN A 139 -8.04 -6.92 -4.78
C GLN A 139 -9.17 -7.09 -3.78
N LYS A 140 -9.04 -6.48 -2.61
CA LYS A 140 -10.05 -6.52 -1.57
C LYS A 140 -10.46 -5.11 -1.18
N SER A 141 -11.64 -4.99 -0.60
CA SER A 141 -12.12 -3.74 -0.01
C SER A 141 -11.76 -3.69 1.47
N PHE A 142 -11.63 -2.48 2.03
CA PHE A 142 -11.42 -2.29 3.47
C PHE A 142 -12.46 -3.02 4.32
N LYS A 143 -13.68 -3.13 3.83
CA LYS A 143 -14.78 -3.81 4.55
C LYS A 143 -14.66 -5.33 4.54
N ASP A 144 -13.74 -5.90 3.79
CA ASP A 144 -13.54 -7.35 3.69
C ASP A 144 -12.64 -7.90 4.81
N PHE A 145 -12.27 -7.05 5.75
CA PHE A 145 -11.38 -7.42 6.86
C PHE A 145 -12.08 -7.39 8.21
#